data_f52a19eed0c0a54ca7cc050f3b0e8da3
#
_entry.id   f52a19eed0c0a54ca7cc050f3b0e8da3
#
_cell.length_a   1.000
_cell.length_b   1.000
_cell.length_c   1.000
_cell.angle_alpha   90.00
_cell.angle_beta   90.00
_cell.angle_gamma   90.00
#
_symmetry.space_group_name_H-M   'P 1'
#
loop_
_entity.id
_entity.type
_entity.pdbx_description
1 polymer ?
#
loop_
_entity_poly.entity_id
_entity_poly.type
_entity_poly.pdbx_seq_one_letter_code
_entity_poly.pdbx_strand_id
1 'polypeptide(L)'
;MEQSEEHVAPESSDAPSDEERLVDQAQGKTIAGVADLGYDKPLYILAFDHRGSFQKKMLGIEGTPSEEDARRIADAKKVIFEGFQQAVADGAPKDAAGLLVDEQFGGDIARAAKQDGYNFAMPVEKSGQDEFDFDYGEEFGQHILDFDPTFSKVLVRYNPDGDRAMNATQLIRLKRLSDWLHANDRKFLFELLVPAEASQLEEVGGDSDRYDEEVRPGLMVQAIQDIQAGGVEPDIWKIEGIDTKEDCGRIAETARRDGRDNVACVVLGRGANEEAVVHWLQQGAGVPGYIGFAIGRTIWWDALKTYLGGEGEGDRAGAAKTISENYRQMIDVYSSAS
;
A
#
# COMPACT_ATOMS: atom_id res chain seq x y z
N MET A 1 -21.12 4.66 82.44
CA MET A 1 -20.98 3.80 81.23
C MET A 1 -21.30 4.65 80.07
N GLU A 2 -20.27 5.34 79.55
CA GLU A 2 -20.32 6.18 78.36
C GLU A 2 -19.84 5.34 77.14
N GLN A 3 -20.70 5.23 76.17
CA GLN A 3 -20.36 4.62 74.92
C GLN A 3 -19.90 5.75 74.00
N SER A 4 -18.63 5.72 73.59
CA SER A 4 -18.04 6.59 72.57
C SER A 4 -18.41 6.04 71.21
N GLU A 5 -19.16 6.82 70.44
CA GLU A 5 -19.41 6.57 69.02
C GLU A 5 -18.20 7.04 68.22
N GLU A 6 -17.53 6.11 67.52
CA GLU A 6 -16.50 6.36 66.51
C GLU A 6 -17.16 6.83 65.21
N HIS A 7 -16.85 8.05 64.83
CA HIS A 7 -17.27 8.63 63.55
C HIS A 7 -16.28 8.18 62.46
N VAL A 8 -16.70 7.26 61.60
CA VAL A 8 -15.96 6.87 60.41
C VAL A 8 -16.33 7.85 59.29
N ALA A 9 -15.37 8.63 58.81
CA ALA A 9 -15.50 9.48 57.61
C ALA A 9 -15.52 8.60 56.38
N PRO A 10 -16.30 8.96 55.33
CA PRO A 10 -16.27 8.23 54.05
C PRO A 10 -15.00 8.56 53.33
N GLU A 11 -14.22 7.55 52.95
CA GLU A 11 -13.13 7.64 51.98
C GLU A 11 -13.72 7.96 50.60
N SER A 12 -13.39 9.13 50.09
CA SER A 12 -13.67 9.48 48.69
C SER A 12 -12.69 8.73 47.77
N SER A 13 -13.18 7.74 47.07
CA SER A 13 -12.41 7.07 46.01
C SER A 13 -12.48 7.92 44.73
N ASP A 14 -11.65 8.94 44.64
CA ASP A 14 -11.38 9.65 43.38
C ASP A 14 -10.32 8.88 42.55
N ALA A 15 -10.64 7.70 42.08
CA ALA A 15 -9.89 7.08 41.00
C ALA A 15 -10.56 7.47 39.68
N PRO A 16 -9.81 8.07 38.72
CA PRO A 16 -10.38 8.44 37.42
C PRO A 16 -10.94 7.21 36.72
N SER A 17 -12.08 7.38 36.06
CA SER A 17 -12.73 6.34 35.27
C SER A 17 -11.81 5.86 34.13
N ASP A 18 -12.03 4.62 33.64
CA ASP A 18 -11.26 4.08 32.51
C ASP A 18 -11.40 4.95 31.26
N GLU A 19 -12.53 5.68 31.09
CA GLU A 19 -12.71 6.66 30.02
C GLU A 19 -11.83 7.91 30.24
N GLU A 20 -11.69 8.42 31.44
CA GLU A 20 -10.80 9.55 31.74
C GLU A 20 -9.32 9.18 31.57
N ARG A 21 -8.95 7.95 31.90
CA ARG A 21 -7.60 7.42 31.63
C ARG A 21 -7.30 7.28 30.15
N LEU A 22 -8.30 6.92 29.32
CA LEU A 22 -8.15 6.84 27.86
C LEU A 22 -8.04 8.23 27.23
N VAL A 23 -8.77 9.23 27.75
CA VAL A 23 -8.70 10.61 27.27
C VAL A 23 -7.37 11.28 27.66
N ASP A 24 -6.87 11.02 28.88
CA ASP A 24 -5.59 11.57 29.34
C ASP A 24 -4.38 10.91 28.64
N GLN A 25 -4.50 9.63 28.27
CA GLN A 25 -3.52 8.95 27.41
C GLN A 25 -3.49 9.49 25.97
N ALA A 26 -4.60 10.03 25.48
CA ALA A 26 -4.69 10.63 24.13
C ALA A 26 -4.12 12.07 24.09
N GLN A 27 -4.11 12.80 25.20
CA GLN A 27 -3.66 14.21 25.24
C GLN A 27 -2.20 14.42 25.66
N GLY A 28 -1.47 13.40 26.05
CA GLY A 28 -0.11 13.50 26.61
C GLY A 28 1.00 12.72 25.92
N LYS A 29 0.71 11.98 24.84
CA LYS A 29 1.77 11.33 24.02
C LYS A 29 2.15 12.25 22.88
N THR A 30 3.24 12.99 23.02
CA THR A 30 4.18 13.17 21.90
C THR A 30 4.36 11.79 21.32
N ILE A 31 4.03 11.59 20.04
CA ILE A 31 4.11 10.30 19.35
C ILE A 31 5.56 9.83 19.47
N ALA A 32 5.85 8.98 20.47
CA ALA A 32 7.14 8.36 20.61
C ALA A 32 7.28 7.43 19.40
N GLY A 33 8.14 7.80 18.42
CA GLY A 33 8.33 7.05 17.19
C GLY A 33 8.20 7.87 15.90
N VAL A 34 7.70 9.11 15.92
CA VAL A 34 7.63 9.95 14.70
C VAL A 34 9.02 10.26 14.12
N ALA A 35 10.06 10.26 14.95
CA ALA A 35 11.43 10.55 14.50
C ALA A 35 11.98 9.53 13.48
N ASP A 36 11.51 8.27 13.53
CA ASP A 36 11.93 7.20 12.63
C ASP A 36 10.86 6.87 11.55
N LEU A 37 9.75 7.61 11.54
CA LEU A 37 8.66 7.41 10.58
C LEU A 37 9.07 7.92 9.20
N GLY A 38 8.76 7.14 8.18
CA GLY A 38 8.95 7.51 6.78
C GLY A 38 10.06 6.75 6.08
N TYR A 39 10.35 7.20 4.86
CA TYR A 39 11.38 6.64 3.98
C TYR A 39 11.88 7.73 3.02
N ASP A 40 13.17 7.95 2.96
CA ASP A 40 13.79 9.10 2.31
C ASP A 40 14.58 8.77 1.02
N LYS A 41 14.56 7.50 0.61
CA LYS A 41 15.28 7.06 -0.60
C LYS A 41 14.36 6.94 -1.79
N PRO A 42 14.83 7.12 -3.03
CA PRO A 42 14.04 6.79 -4.22
C PRO A 42 13.53 5.35 -4.16
N LEU A 43 12.31 5.12 -4.66
CA LEU A 43 11.70 3.79 -4.60
C LEU A 43 10.86 3.50 -5.86
N TYR A 44 11.30 2.53 -6.65
CA TYR A 44 10.69 2.11 -7.89
C TYR A 44 10.20 0.67 -7.76
N ILE A 45 8.91 0.48 -7.43
CA ILE A 45 8.35 -0.84 -7.17
C ILE A 45 7.69 -1.41 -8.42
N LEU A 46 8.14 -2.60 -8.86
CA LEU A 46 7.41 -3.46 -9.78
C LEU A 46 6.39 -4.28 -8.97
N ALA A 47 5.08 -3.99 -9.16
CA ALA A 47 4.01 -4.56 -8.36
C ALA A 47 3.31 -5.72 -9.08
N PHE A 48 3.35 -6.92 -8.48
CA PHE A 48 2.66 -8.14 -8.97
C PHE A 48 2.10 -9.01 -7.84
N ASP A 49 1.68 -8.36 -6.75
CA ASP A 49 0.98 -8.97 -5.61
C ASP A 49 -0.48 -9.37 -5.90
N HIS A 50 -0.95 -9.15 -7.11
CA HIS A 50 -2.29 -9.51 -7.55
C HIS A 50 -2.52 -11.01 -7.37
N ARG A 51 -3.55 -11.40 -6.62
CA ARG A 51 -3.96 -12.80 -6.37
C ARG A 51 -5.22 -13.13 -7.18
N GLY A 52 -6.39 -12.87 -6.67
CA GLY A 52 -7.65 -13.19 -7.35
C GLY A 52 -7.82 -12.56 -8.74
N SER A 53 -7.42 -11.29 -8.91
CA SER A 53 -7.50 -10.62 -10.22
C SER A 53 -6.51 -11.19 -11.25
N PHE A 54 -5.32 -11.59 -10.81
CA PHE A 54 -4.35 -12.27 -11.68
C PHE A 54 -4.88 -13.63 -12.13
N GLN A 55 -5.31 -14.46 -11.18
CA GLN A 55 -5.91 -15.76 -11.40
C GLN A 55 -7.05 -15.68 -12.42
N LYS A 56 -8.04 -14.82 -12.17
CA LYS A 56 -9.24 -14.70 -13.00
C LYS A 56 -8.97 -14.03 -14.34
N LYS A 57 -8.33 -12.87 -14.36
CA LYS A 57 -8.20 -12.07 -15.58
C LYS A 57 -7.06 -12.52 -16.50
N MET A 58 -5.96 -13.06 -15.93
CA MET A 58 -4.80 -13.48 -16.72
C MET A 58 -4.94 -14.94 -17.17
N LEU A 59 -5.39 -15.85 -16.30
CA LEU A 59 -5.39 -17.29 -16.54
C LEU A 59 -6.80 -17.87 -16.72
N GLY A 60 -7.88 -17.08 -16.51
CA GLY A 60 -9.26 -17.55 -16.64
C GLY A 60 -9.68 -18.57 -15.58
N ILE A 61 -8.97 -18.64 -14.45
CA ILE A 61 -9.23 -19.60 -13.38
C ILE A 61 -10.27 -19.01 -12.43
N GLU A 62 -11.40 -19.70 -12.28
CA GLU A 62 -12.49 -19.31 -11.37
C GLU A 62 -12.43 -20.14 -10.07
N GLY A 63 -12.82 -19.53 -8.96
CA GLY A 63 -12.85 -20.18 -7.65
C GLY A 63 -11.48 -20.41 -7.04
N THR A 64 -11.36 -21.45 -6.22
CA THR A 64 -10.08 -21.83 -5.59
C THR A 64 -9.19 -22.54 -6.61
N PRO A 65 -7.97 -22.07 -6.88
CA PRO A 65 -7.08 -22.70 -7.84
C PRO A 65 -6.67 -24.11 -7.38
N SER A 66 -6.57 -25.03 -8.34
CA SER A 66 -5.96 -26.33 -8.10
C SER A 66 -4.45 -26.18 -7.82
N GLU A 67 -3.80 -27.24 -7.34
CA GLU A 67 -2.33 -27.23 -7.17
C GLU A 67 -1.59 -26.98 -8.49
N GLU A 68 -2.13 -27.47 -9.62
CA GLU A 68 -1.57 -27.23 -10.94
C GLU A 68 -1.73 -25.77 -11.33
N ASP A 69 -2.91 -25.17 -11.11
CA ASP A 69 -3.16 -23.75 -11.35
C ASP A 69 -2.26 -22.87 -10.48
N ALA A 70 -2.11 -23.22 -9.21
CA ALA A 70 -1.21 -22.50 -8.30
C ALA A 70 0.24 -22.50 -8.81
N ARG A 71 0.73 -23.63 -9.31
CA ARG A 71 2.05 -23.72 -9.94
C ARG A 71 2.15 -22.88 -11.20
N ARG A 72 1.12 -22.86 -12.06
CA ARG A 72 1.08 -22.01 -13.26
C ARG A 72 1.09 -20.52 -12.91
N ILE A 73 0.34 -20.10 -11.88
CA ILE A 73 0.35 -18.72 -11.39
C ILE A 73 1.75 -18.36 -10.87
N ALA A 74 2.35 -19.21 -10.04
CA ALA A 74 3.67 -18.98 -9.49
C ALA A 74 4.75 -18.90 -10.59
N ASP A 75 4.68 -19.78 -11.61
CA ASP A 75 5.62 -19.74 -12.73
C ASP A 75 5.47 -18.48 -13.59
N ALA A 76 4.23 -18.03 -13.83
CA ALA A 76 3.98 -16.77 -14.52
C ALA A 76 4.56 -15.57 -13.74
N LYS A 77 4.44 -15.55 -12.41
CA LYS A 77 5.07 -14.53 -11.57
C LYS A 77 6.61 -14.58 -11.59
N LYS A 78 7.19 -15.77 -11.75
CA LYS A 78 8.65 -15.90 -11.94
C LYS A 78 9.14 -15.19 -13.20
N VAL A 79 8.36 -15.20 -14.29
CA VAL A 79 8.72 -14.44 -15.52
C VAL A 79 8.80 -12.93 -15.23
N ILE A 80 7.89 -12.40 -14.40
CA ILE A 80 7.91 -10.99 -14.00
C ILE A 80 9.17 -10.70 -13.17
N PHE A 81 9.51 -11.60 -12.25
CA PHE A 81 10.71 -11.47 -11.42
C PHE A 81 12.01 -11.57 -12.27
N GLU A 82 12.06 -12.45 -13.25
CA GLU A 82 13.18 -12.53 -14.20
C GLU A 82 13.35 -11.22 -14.98
N GLY A 83 12.25 -10.61 -15.42
CA GLY A 83 12.28 -9.28 -16.05
C GLY A 83 12.80 -8.19 -15.11
N PHE A 84 12.42 -8.21 -13.83
CA PHE A 84 12.96 -7.31 -12.82
C PHE A 84 14.47 -7.50 -12.63
N GLN A 85 14.93 -8.76 -12.46
CA GLN A 85 16.35 -9.07 -12.29
C GLN A 85 17.17 -8.61 -13.52
N GLN A 86 16.65 -8.83 -14.73
CA GLN A 86 17.27 -8.35 -15.94
C GLN A 86 17.34 -6.82 -15.96
N ALA A 87 16.27 -6.09 -15.56
CA ALA A 87 16.28 -4.64 -15.51
C ALA A 87 17.38 -4.10 -14.58
N VAL A 88 17.57 -4.72 -13.42
CA VAL A 88 18.64 -4.36 -12.50
C VAL A 88 20.02 -4.67 -13.11
N ALA A 89 20.18 -5.82 -13.77
CA ALA A 89 21.41 -6.17 -14.46
C ALA A 89 21.75 -5.20 -15.59
N ASP A 90 20.71 -4.67 -16.27
CA ASP A 90 20.82 -3.72 -17.40
C ASP A 90 20.91 -2.25 -16.92
N GLY A 91 21.04 -2.00 -15.60
CA GLY A 91 21.37 -0.67 -15.04
C GLY A 91 20.24 0.03 -14.30
N ALA A 92 19.08 -0.59 -14.04
CA ALA A 92 18.13 -0.03 -13.08
C ALA A 92 18.80 0.08 -11.69
N PRO A 93 18.59 1.20 -10.96
CA PRO A 93 19.32 1.44 -9.70
C PRO A 93 18.87 0.45 -8.61
N LYS A 94 19.71 -0.52 -8.29
CA LYS A 94 19.41 -1.62 -7.36
C LYS A 94 18.89 -1.14 -6.01
N ASP A 95 19.47 -0.06 -5.47
CA ASP A 95 19.11 0.45 -4.14
C ASP A 95 17.71 1.12 -4.12
N ALA A 96 17.22 1.55 -5.29
CA ALA A 96 15.89 2.13 -5.46
C ALA A 96 14.88 1.14 -6.06
N ALA A 97 15.34 0.08 -6.72
CA ALA A 97 14.49 -0.94 -7.29
C ALA A 97 13.83 -1.79 -6.21
N GLY A 98 12.56 -2.10 -6.38
CA GLY A 98 11.79 -2.90 -5.44
C GLY A 98 10.71 -3.76 -6.09
N LEU A 99 10.22 -4.70 -5.33
CA LEU A 99 9.13 -5.62 -5.70
C LEU A 99 7.95 -5.44 -4.76
N LEU A 100 6.74 -5.67 -5.27
CA LEU A 100 5.58 -5.93 -4.43
C LEU A 100 4.99 -7.26 -4.87
N VAL A 101 5.10 -8.27 -4.02
CA VAL A 101 4.77 -9.67 -4.32
C VAL A 101 4.03 -10.31 -3.15
N ASP A 102 3.04 -11.16 -3.44
CA ASP A 102 2.25 -11.88 -2.44
C ASP A 102 2.94 -13.16 -1.95
N GLU A 103 2.58 -13.60 -0.74
CA GLU A 103 3.07 -14.85 -0.15
C GLU A 103 2.54 -16.07 -0.90
N GLN A 104 1.24 -16.07 -1.25
CA GLN A 104 0.52 -17.24 -1.74
C GLN A 104 1.14 -17.85 -3.00
N PHE A 105 1.48 -17.02 -3.98
CA PHE A 105 2.04 -17.48 -5.26
C PHE A 105 3.46 -16.99 -5.53
N GLY A 106 3.94 -16.08 -4.72
CA GLY A 106 5.25 -15.44 -4.88
C GLY A 106 6.19 -15.63 -3.69
N GLY A 107 5.89 -16.52 -2.75
CA GLY A 107 6.71 -16.73 -1.54
C GLY A 107 8.17 -17.09 -1.84
N ASP A 108 8.43 -17.89 -2.87
CA ASP A 108 9.80 -18.19 -3.32
C ASP A 108 10.51 -16.95 -3.86
N ILE A 109 9.77 -16.08 -4.57
CA ILE A 109 10.29 -14.83 -5.12
C ILE A 109 10.64 -13.87 -3.98
N ALA A 110 9.77 -13.74 -2.97
CA ALA A 110 10.03 -12.93 -1.80
C ALA A 110 11.32 -13.37 -1.07
N ARG A 111 11.51 -14.68 -0.89
CA ARG A 111 12.75 -15.24 -0.28
C ARG A 111 13.99 -14.97 -1.12
N ALA A 112 13.88 -15.12 -2.45
CA ALA A 112 14.96 -14.81 -3.38
C ALA A 112 15.28 -13.31 -3.37
N ALA A 113 14.28 -12.44 -3.39
CA ALA A 113 14.47 -10.99 -3.30
C ALA A 113 15.21 -10.57 -2.04
N LYS A 114 14.86 -11.17 -0.89
CA LYS A 114 15.57 -10.95 0.36
C LYS A 114 17.02 -11.42 0.28
N GLN A 115 17.26 -12.62 -0.24
CA GLN A 115 18.61 -13.18 -0.38
C GLN A 115 19.50 -12.32 -1.28
N ASP A 116 18.93 -11.78 -2.36
CA ASP A 116 19.62 -10.95 -3.35
C ASP A 116 19.77 -9.49 -2.87
N GLY A 117 19.15 -9.12 -1.74
CA GLY A 117 19.20 -7.79 -1.14
C GLY A 117 18.42 -6.74 -1.93
N TYR A 118 17.30 -7.13 -2.55
CA TYR A 118 16.36 -6.21 -3.15
C TYR A 118 15.37 -5.67 -2.10
N ASN A 119 14.90 -4.43 -2.30
CA ASN A 119 13.72 -3.95 -1.57
C ASN A 119 12.50 -4.78 -1.99
N PHE A 120 11.70 -5.23 -1.03
CA PHE A 120 10.45 -5.86 -1.37
C PHE A 120 9.35 -5.55 -0.34
N ALA A 121 8.14 -5.44 -0.85
CA ALA A 121 6.93 -5.28 -0.07
C ALA A 121 6.06 -6.55 -0.18
N MET A 122 5.34 -6.87 0.89
CA MET A 122 4.37 -7.97 0.92
C MET A 122 3.03 -7.51 1.46
N PRO A 123 1.91 -7.94 0.82
CA PRO A 123 0.58 -7.63 1.31
C PRO A 123 0.28 -8.38 2.62
N VAL A 124 -0.30 -7.65 3.57
CA VAL A 124 -0.84 -8.18 4.84
C VAL A 124 -2.35 -8.36 4.74
N GLU A 125 -2.98 -7.63 3.80
CA GLU A 125 -4.42 -7.66 3.58
C GLU A 125 -4.89 -8.93 2.90
N LYS A 126 -6.08 -9.39 3.28
CA LYS A 126 -6.83 -10.44 2.59
C LYS A 126 -7.27 -9.97 1.22
N SER A 127 -7.02 -10.79 0.20
CA SER A 127 -7.34 -10.44 -1.19
C SER A 127 -8.84 -10.43 -1.47
N GLY A 128 -9.30 -9.43 -2.24
CA GLY A 128 -10.66 -9.37 -2.77
C GLY A 128 -11.73 -8.95 -1.75
N GLN A 129 -11.34 -8.30 -0.66
CA GLN A 129 -12.26 -7.72 0.33
C GLN A 129 -12.46 -6.24 0.06
N ASP A 130 -13.66 -5.72 0.28
CA ASP A 130 -13.94 -4.28 0.28
C ASP A 130 -13.51 -3.65 1.61
N GLU A 131 -13.77 -4.32 2.72
CA GLU A 131 -13.31 -3.94 4.05
C GLU A 131 -11.95 -4.58 4.34
N PHE A 132 -10.99 -3.80 4.83
CA PHE A 132 -9.67 -4.33 5.23
C PHE A 132 -9.81 -5.41 6.32
N ASP A 133 -9.19 -6.55 6.06
CA ASP A 133 -9.00 -7.63 7.02
C ASP A 133 -7.63 -8.28 6.81
N PHE A 134 -7.10 -8.91 7.86
CA PHE A 134 -5.82 -9.61 7.81
C PHE A 134 -5.94 -10.95 7.07
N ASP A 135 -5.00 -11.23 6.15
CA ASP A 135 -4.97 -12.50 5.41
C ASP A 135 -4.77 -13.70 6.35
N TYR A 136 -3.90 -13.51 7.36
CA TYR A 136 -3.56 -14.54 8.35
C TYR A 136 -4.14 -14.23 9.76
N GLY A 137 -5.18 -13.41 9.85
CA GLY A 137 -5.89 -13.12 11.10
C GLY A 137 -4.93 -12.70 12.21
N GLU A 138 -4.98 -13.37 13.36
CA GLU A 138 -4.14 -13.06 14.52
C GLU A 138 -2.64 -13.37 14.30
N GLU A 139 -2.31 -14.22 13.33
CA GLU A 139 -0.93 -14.64 13.03
C GLU A 139 -0.22 -13.72 12.04
N PHE A 140 -0.83 -12.60 11.62
CA PHE A 140 -0.26 -11.66 10.63
C PHE A 140 1.18 -11.26 10.98
N GLY A 141 1.46 -11.03 12.26
CA GLY A 141 2.78 -10.63 12.73
C GLY A 141 3.84 -11.71 12.52
N GLN A 142 3.48 -13.00 12.73
CA GLN A 142 4.41 -14.11 12.49
C GLN A 142 4.74 -14.24 10.99
N HIS A 143 3.74 -14.12 10.12
CA HIS A 143 3.95 -14.14 8.66
C HIS A 143 4.87 -12.99 8.20
N ILE A 144 4.70 -11.79 8.75
CA ILE A 144 5.63 -10.67 8.48
C ILE A 144 7.05 -11.01 8.93
N LEU A 145 7.22 -11.60 10.11
CA LEU A 145 8.55 -11.97 10.61
C LEU A 145 9.20 -13.10 9.78
N ASP A 146 8.43 -14.06 9.31
CA ASP A 146 8.94 -15.20 8.54
C ASP A 146 9.54 -14.79 7.18
N PHE A 147 8.96 -13.78 6.55
CA PHE A 147 9.46 -13.23 5.29
C PHE A 147 10.39 -12.03 5.49
N ASP A 148 10.19 -11.28 6.57
CA ASP A 148 10.97 -10.08 6.90
C ASP A 148 11.08 -9.09 5.72
N PRO A 149 9.92 -8.62 5.16
CA PRO A 149 9.92 -7.71 4.04
C PRO A 149 10.47 -6.33 4.43
N THR A 150 10.98 -5.58 3.45
CA THR A 150 11.34 -4.16 3.64
C THR A 150 10.11 -3.34 4.02
N PHE A 151 8.97 -3.64 3.40
CA PHE A 151 7.71 -2.96 3.66
C PHE A 151 6.58 -3.97 3.83
N SER A 152 5.78 -3.82 4.89
CA SER A 152 4.48 -4.48 5.01
C SER A 152 3.44 -3.61 4.33
N LYS A 153 2.72 -4.15 3.34
CA LYS A 153 1.79 -3.40 2.50
C LYS A 153 0.34 -3.73 2.85
N VAL A 154 -0.52 -2.73 2.80
CA VAL A 154 -1.97 -2.91 2.77
C VAL A 154 -2.58 -2.19 1.58
N LEU A 155 -3.67 -2.76 1.03
CA LEU A 155 -4.58 -2.06 0.13
C LEU A 155 -5.88 -1.80 0.89
N VAL A 156 -6.28 -0.53 0.95
CA VAL A 156 -7.47 -0.09 1.67
C VAL A 156 -8.34 0.77 0.77
N ARG A 157 -9.64 0.45 0.73
CA ARG A 157 -10.66 1.30 0.13
C ARG A 157 -11.26 2.17 1.22
N TYR A 158 -11.03 3.47 1.12
CA TYR A 158 -11.49 4.41 2.13
C TYR A 158 -12.03 5.67 1.46
N ASN A 159 -13.36 5.80 1.39
CA ASN A 159 -13.97 7.07 1.02
C ASN A 159 -14.47 7.74 2.32
N PRO A 160 -14.06 8.99 2.63
CA PRO A 160 -14.50 9.71 3.84
C PRO A 160 -16.02 9.84 3.96
N ASP A 161 -16.72 9.94 2.81
CA ASP A 161 -18.19 10.05 2.74
C ASP A 161 -18.88 8.69 2.60
N GLY A 162 -18.10 7.59 2.57
CA GLY A 162 -18.61 6.24 2.43
C GLY A 162 -19.18 5.64 3.72
N ASP A 163 -19.22 4.30 3.79
CA ASP A 163 -19.75 3.58 4.95
C ASP A 163 -18.91 3.86 6.21
N ARG A 164 -19.50 4.62 7.14
CA ARG A 164 -18.85 5.03 8.40
C ARG A 164 -18.53 3.84 9.31
N ALA A 165 -19.37 2.80 9.31
CA ALA A 165 -19.14 1.63 10.16
C ALA A 165 -17.97 0.80 9.62
N MET A 166 -17.90 0.61 8.30
CA MET A 166 -16.79 -0.02 7.62
C MET A 166 -15.50 0.77 7.85
N ASN A 167 -15.51 2.08 7.64
CA ASN A 167 -14.35 2.94 7.84
C ASN A 167 -13.85 2.87 9.29
N ALA A 168 -14.73 2.92 10.29
CA ALA A 168 -14.35 2.79 11.70
C ALA A 168 -13.71 1.42 12.01
N THR A 169 -14.28 0.34 11.48
CA THR A 169 -13.73 -1.02 11.64
C THR A 169 -12.33 -1.11 11.02
N GLN A 170 -12.16 -0.58 9.82
CA GLN A 170 -10.87 -0.55 9.13
C GLN A 170 -9.82 0.21 9.95
N LEU A 171 -10.16 1.39 10.48
CA LEU A 171 -9.24 2.20 11.29
C LEU A 171 -8.74 1.45 12.53
N ILE A 172 -9.61 0.73 13.24
CA ILE A 172 -9.22 -0.09 14.40
C ILE A 172 -8.21 -1.16 14.00
N ARG A 173 -8.47 -1.89 12.92
CA ARG A 173 -7.57 -2.97 12.45
C ARG A 173 -6.25 -2.41 11.93
N LEU A 174 -6.30 -1.32 11.17
CA LEU A 174 -5.12 -0.67 10.61
C LEU A 174 -4.24 -0.05 11.69
N LYS A 175 -4.86 0.55 12.72
CA LYS A 175 -4.10 1.03 13.89
C LYS A 175 -3.37 -0.11 14.59
N ARG A 176 -4.03 -1.25 14.79
CA ARG A 176 -3.39 -2.44 15.35
C ARG A 176 -2.17 -2.88 14.53
N LEU A 177 -2.28 -2.88 13.19
CA LEU A 177 -1.16 -3.20 12.31
C LEU A 177 -0.05 -2.16 12.44
N SER A 178 -0.38 -0.88 12.35
CA SER A 178 0.57 0.23 12.47
C SER A 178 1.35 0.19 13.77
N ASP A 179 0.65 0.03 14.90
CA ASP A 179 1.28 -0.08 16.22
C ASP A 179 2.23 -1.29 16.29
N TRP A 180 1.81 -2.44 15.74
CA TRP A 180 2.63 -3.65 15.73
C TRP A 180 3.88 -3.48 14.87
N LEU A 181 3.75 -2.90 13.66
CA LEU A 181 4.87 -2.68 12.75
C LEU A 181 5.93 -1.78 13.40
N HIS A 182 5.54 -0.64 13.95
CA HIS A 182 6.48 0.28 14.57
C HIS A 182 7.09 -0.28 15.86
N ALA A 183 6.33 -1.07 16.63
CA ALA A 183 6.88 -1.75 17.81
C ALA A 183 7.93 -2.82 17.46
N ASN A 184 7.97 -3.27 16.19
CA ASN A 184 8.90 -4.27 15.67
C ASN A 184 9.90 -3.70 14.64
N ASP A 185 10.07 -2.37 14.58
CA ASP A 185 10.97 -1.67 13.65
C ASP A 185 10.71 -2.03 12.17
N ARG A 186 9.42 -2.11 11.79
CA ARG A 186 8.97 -2.47 10.43
C ARG A 186 8.36 -1.28 9.72
N LYS A 187 8.59 -1.18 8.41
CA LYS A 187 8.06 -0.11 7.57
C LYS A 187 6.69 -0.46 7.00
N PHE A 188 5.81 0.54 6.98
CA PHE A 188 4.42 0.42 6.56
C PHE A 188 4.18 1.14 5.22
N LEU A 189 3.81 0.37 4.18
CA LEU A 189 3.40 0.88 2.87
C LEU A 189 1.88 0.79 2.75
N PHE A 190 1.20 1.92 2.65
CA PHE A 190 -0.25 2.03 2.63
C PHE A 190 -0.76 2.38 1.24
N GLU A 191 -1.38 1.44 0.55
CA GLU A 191 -2.05 1.67 -0.73
C GLU A 191 -3.47 2.15 -0.48
N LEU A 192 -3.71 3.45 -0.71
CA LEU A 192 -5.00 4.10 -0.52
C LEU A 192 -5.75 4.19 -1.83
N LEU A 193 -6.93 3.58 -1.88
CA LEU A 193 -7.92 3.77 -2.94
C LEU A 193 -9.11 4.53 -2.39
N VAL A 194 -9.57 5.55 -3.14
CA VAL A 194 -10.78 6.32 -2.81
C VAL A 194 -11.83 6.07 -3.91
N PRO A 195 -12.57 4.94 -3.83
CA PRO A 195 -13.63 4.67 -4.80
C PRO A 195 -14.78 5.67 -4.66
N ALA A 196 -15.39 6.04 -5.79
CA ALA A 196 -16.51 6.96 -5.79
C ALA A 196 -17.76 6.33 -5.16
N GLU A 197 -18.46 7.10 -4.33
CA GLU A 197 -19.82 6.80 -3.92
C GLU A 197 -20.81 7.17 -5.04
N ALA A 198 -21.98 6.54 -5.05
CA ALA A 198 -22.99 6.75 -6.09
C ALA A 198 -23.39 8.25 -6.22
N SER A 199 -23.55 8.95 -5.09
CA SER A 199 -23.87 10.39 -5.07
C SER A 199 -22.77 11.24 -5.69
N GLN A 200 -21.50 10.90 -5.45
CA GLN A 200 -20.33 11.61 -6.00
C GLN A 200 -20.23 11.43 -7.53
N LEU A 201 -20.58 10.24 -8.04
CA LEU A 201 -20.68 10.02 -9.48
C LEU A 201 -21.85 10.78 -10.10
N GLU A 202 -23.02 10.86 -9.42
CA GLU A 202 -24.17 11.65 -9.89
C GLU A 202 -23.82 13.14 -10.01
N GLU A 203 -23.06 13.71 -9.08
CA GLU A 203 -22.60 15.11 -9.10
C GLU A 203 -21.76 15.45 -10.34
N VAL A 204 -21.00 14.50 -10.83
CA VAL A 204 -20.17 14.66 -12.06
C VAL A 204 -20.84 14.07 -13.31
N GLY A 205 -22.16 13.76 -13.23
CA GLY A 205 -22.95 13.29 -14.37
C GLY A 205 -22.69 11.83 -14.75
N GLY A 206 -22.21 11.01 -13.83
CA GLY A 206 -21.88 9.60 -14.04
C GLY A 206 -20.52 9.38 -14.72
N ASP A 207 -19.71 10.41 -14.86
CA ASP A 207 -18.41 10.39 -15.51
C ASP A 207 -17.30 10.08 -14.49
N SER A 208 -16.70 8.89 -14.62
CA SER A 208 -15.63 8.43 -13.72
C SER A 208 -14.33 9.22 -13.88
N ASP A 209 -14.05 9.71 -15.08
CA ASP A 209 -12.82 10.47 -15.34
C ASP A 209 -12.94 11.84 -14.68
N ARG A 210 -14.11 12.48 -14.75
CA ARG A 210 -14.39 13.71 -14.02
C ARG A 210 -14.35 13.52 -12.51
N TYR A 211 -14.83 12.39 -11.98
CA TYR A 211 -14.65 12.10 -10.56
C TYR A 211 -13.17 12.03 -10.20
N ASP A 212 -12.37 11.33 -10.99
CA ASP A 212 -10.94 11.17 -10.76
C ASP A 212 -10.20 12.53 -10.78
N GLU A 213 -10.60 13.43 -11.68
CA GLU A 213 -9.98 14.75 -11.84
C GLU A 213 -10.49 15.79 -10.83
N GLU A 214 -11.82 15.89 -10.65
CA GLU A 214 -12.45 17.01 -9.95
C GLU A 214 -12.73 16.72 -8.46
N VAL A 215 -12.95 15.46 -8.08
CA VAL A 215 -13.47 15.09 -6.74
C VAL A 215 -12.46 14.31 -5.92
N ARG A 216 -11.90 13.25 -6.51
CA ARG A 216 -11.00 12.31 -5.80
C ARG A 216 -9.79 12.97 -5.13
N PRO A 217 -9.08 13.97 -5.70
CA PRO A 217 -7.93 14.57 -5.04
C PRO A 217 -8.28 15.20 -3.67
N GLY A 218 -9.43 15.85 -3.58
CA GLY A 218 -9.94 16.41 -2.31
C GLY A 218 -10.29 15.35 -1.28
N LEU A 219 -10.95 14.28 -1.71
CA LEU A 219 -11.28 13.14 -0.85
C LEU A 219 -10.02 12.36 -0.42
N MET A 220 -9.00 12.28 -1.26
CA MET A 220 -7.71 11.67 -0.91
C MET A 220 -7.04 12.41 0.25
N VAL A 221 -7.03 13.74 0.21
CA VAL A 221 -6.53 14.60 1.30
C VAL A 221 -7.31 14.32 2.59
N GLN A 222 -8.63 14.28 2.53
CA GLN A 222 -9.47 14.00 3.70
C GLN A 222 -9.26 12.58 4.22
N ALA A 223 -9.18 11.57 3.34
CA ALA A 223 -8.92 10.18 3.73
C ALA A 223 -7.59 10.04 4.49
N ILE A 224 -6.52 10.68 4.02
CA ILE A 224 -5.23 10.68 4.73
C ILE A 224 -5.39 11.33 6.12
N GLN A 225 -6.12 12.44 6.20
CA GLN A 225 -6.38 13.11 7.49
C GLN A 225 -7.13 12.22 8.47
N ASP A 226 -8.19 11.56 8.02
CA ASP A 226 -9.02 10.68 8.85
C ASP A 226 -8.21 9.46 9.34
N ILE A 227 -7.42 8.86 8.44
CA ILE A 227 -6.59 7.69 8.73
C ILE A 227 -5.51 8.07 9.77
N GLN A 228 -4.84 9.22 9.60
CA GLN A 228 -3.87 9.73 10.58
C GLN A 228 -4.53 10.09 11.91
N ALA A 229 -5.72 10.70 11.89
CA ALA A 229 -6.48 11.00 13.11
C ALA A 229 -6.91 9.71 13.84
N GLY A 230 -7.13 8.61 13.11
CA GLY A 230 -7.34 7.27 13.65
C GLY A 230 -6.09 6.63 14.27
N GLY A 231 -4.94 7.31 14.26
CA GLY A 231 -3.67 6.82 14.83
C GLY A 231 -2.97 5.79 13.95
N VAL A 232 -3.24 5.78 12.65
CA VAL A 232 -2.56 4.94 11.66
C VAL A 232 -1.42 5.74 11.03
N GLU A 233 -0.21 5.23 11.11
CA GLU A 233 1.01 5.94 10.75
C GLU A 233 1.79 5.21 9.62
N PRO A 234 1.43 5.41 8.34
CA PRO A 234 2.21 4.86 7.24
C PRO A 234 3.55 5.56 7.06
N ASP A 235 4.59 4.79 6.74
CA ASP A 235 5.88 5.32 6.29
C ASP A 235 5.82 5.80 4.84
N ILE A 236 5.04 5.08 4.01
CA ILE A 236 4.86 5.40 2.58
C ILE A 236 3.39 5.27 2.22
N TRP A 237 2.87 6.30 1.57
CA TRP A 237 1.56 6.29 0.93
C TRP A 237 1.70 5.94 -0.55
N LYS A 238 1.03 4.88 -0.99
CA LYS A 238 0.90 4.53 -2.40
C LYS A 238 -0.42 5.12 -2.90
N ILE A 239 -0.31 6.20 -3.69
CA ILE A 239 -1.40 7.10 -4.06
C ILE A 239 -1.82 6.84 -5.50
N GLU A 240 -3.13 6.73 -5.75
CA GLU A 240 -3.69 6.65 -7.09
C GLU A 240 -3.21 7.83 -7.95
N GLY A 241 -3.02 7.59 -9.26
CA GLY A 241 -2.57 8.62 -10.18
C GLY A 241 -3.37 9.91 -10.06
N ILE A 242 -2.67 11.03 -10.00
CA ILE A 242 -3.19 12.39 -9.83
C ILE A 242 -2.75 13.22 -11.02
N ASP A 243 -3.68 13.99 -11.59
CA ASP A 243 -3.49 14.65 -12.88
C ASP A 243 -2.76 15.99 -12.81
N THR A 244 -2.55 16.54 -11.60
CA THR A 244 -1.84 17.82 -11.44
C THR A 244 -0.75 17.77 -10.36
N LYS A 245 0.37 18.48 -10.60
CA LYS A 245 1.42 18.65 -9.59
C LYS A 245 0.92 19.36 -8.33
N GLU A 246 -0.05 20.26 -8.47
CA GLU A 246 -0.63 20.99 -7.35
C GLU A 246 -1.33 20.02 -6.38
N ASP A 247 -2.16 19.10 -6.89
CA ASP A 247 -2.84 18.13 -6.05
C ASP A 247 -1.88 17.08 -5.49
N CYS A 248 -0.87 16.65 -6.25
CA CYS A 248 0.22 15.83 -5.71
C CYS A 248 0.89 16.55 -4.52
N GLY A 249 1.16 17.86 -4.63
CA GLY A 249 1.72 18.68 -3.55
C GLY A 249 0.83 18.69 -2.32
N ARG A 250 -0.47 18.98 -2.48
CA ARG A 250 -1.45 18.99 -1.38
C ARG A 250 -1.54 17.64 -0.65
N ILE A 251 -1.51 16.55 -1.40
CA ILE A 251 -1.53 15.19 -0.85
C ILE A 251 -0.24 14.92 -0.06
N ALA A 252 0.92 15.23 -0.62
CA ALA A 252 2.20 15.04 0.06
C ALA A 252 2.33 15.91 1.31
N GLU A 253 1.92 17.17 1.26
CA GLU A 253 1.89 18.06 2.42
C GLU A 253 0.99 17.52 3.53
N THR A 254 -0.19 16.97 3.16
CA THR A 254 -1.11 16.34 4.11
C THR A 254 -0.50 15.09 4.75
N ALA A 255 0.13 14.24 3.96
CA ALA A 255 0.80 13.03 4.45
C ALA A 255 1.92 13.36 5.45
N ARG A 256 2.60 14.48 5.25
CA ARG A 256 3.77 14.93 6.02
C ARG A 256 3.47 15.90 7.16
N ARG A 257 2.22 16.28 7.36
CA ARG A 257 1.83 17.21 8.44
C ARG A 257 2.20 16.69 9.84
N ASP A 258 2.22 17.59 10.80
CA ASP A 258 2.36 17.29 12.24
C ASP A 258 3.66 16.53 12.58
N GLY A 259 4.78 16.91 11.94
CA GLY A 259 6.11 16.35 12.21
C GLY A 259 6.43 15.04 11.49
N ARG A 260 5.61 14.62 10.51
CA ARG A 260 5.85 13.43 9.67
C ARG A 260 6.76 13.76 8.48
N ASP A 261 7.84 14.48 8.72
CA ASP A 261 8.67 15.11 7.68
C ASP A 261 9.29 14.11 6.67
N ASN A 262 9.51 12.86 7.10
CA ASN A 262 10.10 11.81 6.27
C ASN A 262 9.06 10.87 5.64
N VAL A 263 7.76 11.04 5.92
CA VAL A 263 6.72 10.26 5.26
C VAL A 263 6.72 10.57 3.78
N ALA A 264 6.61 9.52 2.97
CA ALA A 264 6.72 9.62 1.52
C ALA A 264 5.45 9.20 0.79
N CYS A 265 5.36 9.59 -0.48
CA CYS A 265 4.35 9.13 -1.43
C CYS A 265 5.02 8.44 -2.62
N VAL A 266 4.35 7.42 -3.17
CA VAL A 266 4.69 6.78 -4.45
C VAL A 266 3.45 6.70 -5.34
N VAL A 267 3.65 6.83 -6.66
CA VAL A 267 2.54 6.82 -7.62
C VAL A 267 2.05 5.40 -7.86
N LEU A 268 0.72 5.19 -7.75
CA LEU A 268 0.01 3.96 -8.13
C LEU A 268 -0.54 4.07 -9.55
N GLY A 269 -0.22 3.11 -10.42
CA GLY A 269 -0.65 3.11 -11.82
C GLY A 269 -2.08 2.61 -12.09
N ARG A 270 -2.85 2.16 -11.09
CA ARG A 270 -4.25 1.63 -11.18
C ARG A 270 -4.48 0.54 -12.24
N GLY A 271 -3.47 0.15 -13.02
CA GLY A 271 -3.61 -0.69 -14.21
C GLY A 271 -4.24 0.05 -15.40
N ALA A 272 -4.06 1.36 -15.44
CA ALA A 272 -4.39 2.21 -16.57
C ALA A 272 -3.46 1.92 -17.77
N ASN A 273 -3.76 2.51 -18.91
CA ASN A 273 -2.89 2.46 -20.07
C ASN A 273 -1.56 3.20 -19.80
N GLU A 274 -0.58 2.97 -20.66
CA GLU A 274 0.75 3.52 -20.49
C GLU A 274 0.76 5.07 -20.52
N GLU A 275 -0.05 5.69 -21.37
CA GLU A 275 -0.12 7.15 -21.53
C GLU A 275 -0.57 7.82 -20.21
N ALA A 276 -1.62 7.31 -19.57
CA ALA A 276 -2.10 7.81 -18.30
C ALA A 276 -1.05 7.62 -17.19
N VAL A 277 -0.40 6.45 -17.14
CA VAL A 277 0.64 6.18 -16.14
C VAL A 277 1.83 7.10 -16.30
N VAL A 278 2.31 7.30 -17.55
CA VAL A 278 3.40 8.25 -17.86
C VAL A 278 3.03 9.66 -17.40
N HIS A 279 1.80 10.11 -17.69
CA HIS A 279 1.30 11.40 -17.22
C HIS A 279 1.38 11.52 -15.70
N TRP A 280 0.84 10.55 -14.94
CA TRP A 280 0.85 10.59 -13.47
C TRP A 280 2.25 10.53 -12.88
N LEU A 281 3.17 9.76 -13.49
CA LEU A 281 4.58 9.76 -13.09
C LEU A 281 5.20 11.14 -13.22
N GLN A 282 4.92 11.85 -14.32
CA GLN A 282 5.40 13.22 -14.56
C GLN A 282 4.79 14.24 -13.58
N GLN A 283 3.54 14.04 -13.14
CA GLN A 283 2.93 14.90 -12.15
C GLN A 283 3.52 14.69 -10.75
N GLY A 284 3.77 13.44 -10.35
CA GLY A 284 4.38 13.15 -9.04
C GLY A 284 5.88 13.47 -8.97
N ALA A 285 6.58 13.37 -10.11
CA ALA A 285 8.01 13.57 -10.17
C ALA A 285 8.41 15.02 -9.79
N GLY A 286 9.42 15.16 -8.93
CA GLY A 286 9.92 16.46 -8.45
C GLY A 286 9.02 17.15 -7.43
N VAL A 287 7.86 16.55 -7.05
CA VAL A 287 7.03 17.04 -5.96
C VAL A 287 7.66 16.62 -4.62
N PRO A 288 7.94 17.55 -3.69
CA PRO A 288 8.50 17.21 -2.40
C PRO A 288 7.63 16.19 -1.64
N GLY A 289 8.21 15.07 -1.26
CA GLY A 289 7.51 13.94 -0.63
C GLY A 289 7.17 12.80 -1.57
N TYR A 290 7.10 12.99 -2.88
CA TYR A 290 7.04 11.88 -3.83
C TYR A 290 8.45 11.36 -4.11
N ILE A 291 8.65 10.04 -3.93
CA ILE A 291 9.98 9.40 -4.05
C ILE A 291 10.06 8.35 -5.16
N GLY A 292 8.99 8.11 -5.89
CA GLY A 292 8.95 7.10 -6.94
C GLY A 292 7.56 6.58 -7.24
N PHE A 293 7.48 5.29 -7.53
CA PHE A 293 6.24 4.64 -7.94
C PHE A 293 6.13 3.18 -7.49
N ALA A 294 4.90 2.66 -7.54
CA ALA A 294 4.61 1.23 -7.41
C ALA A 294 3.60 0.83 -8.50
N ILE A 295 4.12 0.41 -9.66
CA ILE A 295 3.35 0.12 -10.86
C ILE A 295 3.43 -1.37 -11.18
N GLY A 296 2.33 -1.93 -11.66
CA GLY A 296 2.23 -3.37 -11.95
C GLY A 296 1.82 -3.64 -13.39
N ARG A 297 0.52 -3.85 -13.61
CA ARG A 297 -0.04 -4.37 -14.88
C ARG A 297 0.44 -3.64 -16.12
N THR A 298 0.56 -2.35 -16.11
CA THR A 298 1.07 -1.54 -17.23
C THR A 298 2.46 -2.00 -17.69
N ILE A 299 3.29 -2.53 -16.77
CA ILE A 299 4.65 -2.99 -17.08
C ILE A 299 4.66 -4.42 -17.65
N TRP A 300 3.89 -5.34 -17.03
CA TRP A 300 4.08 -6.77 -17.30
C TRP A 300 2.89 -7.47 -17.98
N TRP A 301 1.70 -6.83 -18.04
CA TRP A 301 0.47 -7.52 -18.46
C TRP A 301 0.51 -8.06 -19.88
N ASP A 302 0.85 -7.22 -20.87
CA ASP A 302 0.80 -7.61 -22.28
C ASP A 302 1.94 -8.58 -22.63
N ALA A 303 3.13 -8.37 -22.07
CA ALA A 303 4.25 -9.29 -22.25
C ALA A 303 3.93 -10.68 -21.71
N LEU A 304 3.35 -10.74 -20.50
CA LEU A 304 2.98 -12.00 -19.87
C LEU A 304 1.80 -12.67 -20.59
N LYS A 305 0.80 -11.89 -21.02
CA LYS A 305 -0.34 -12.39 -21.79
C LYS A 305 0.10 -13.01 -23.12
N THR A 306 1.03 -12.38 -23.81
CA THR A 306 1.62 -12.91 -25.06
C THR A 306 2.36 -14.22 -24.79
N TYR A 307 3.17 -14.28 -23.75
CA TYR A 307 3.86 -15.51 -23.33
C TYR A 307 2.91 -16.65 -23.01
N LEU A 308 1.85 -16.40 -22.24
CA LEU A 308 0.91 -17.43 -21.79
C LEU A 308 -0.10 -17.84 -22.87
N GLY A 309 -0.37 -16.99 -23.87
CA GLY A 309 -1.32 -17.25 -24.96
C GLY A 309 -0.72 -17.89 -26.21
N GLY A 310 0.60 -18.11 -26.27
CA GLY A 310 1.29 -18.73 -27.41
C GLY A 310 0.97 -20.21 -27.59
N GLU A 311 0.74 -20.67 -28.83
CA GLU A 311 0.71 -22.08 -29.19
C GLU A 311 2.15 -22.61 -29.18
N GLY A 312 2.56 -23.30 -28.12
CA GLY A 312 3.91 -23.81 -27.93
C GLY A 312 4.57 -23.29 -26.67
N GLU A 313 5.85 -23.62 -26.45
CA GLU A 313 6.65 -22.99 -25.40
C GLU A 313 6.81 -21.50 -25.75
N GLY A 314 6.00 -20.63 -25.15
CA GLY A 314 6.09 -19.19 -25.35
C GLY A 314 7.50 -18.69 -25.04
N ASP A 315 7.92 -17.60 -25.71
CA ASP A 315 9.22 -16.97 -25.49
C ASP A 315 9.31 -16.34 -24.11
N ARG A 316 9.66 -17.15 -23.10
CA ARG A 316 9.86 -16.71 -21.71
C ARG A 316 10.92 -15.62 -21.60
N ALA A 317 12.04 -15.78 -22.32
CA ALA A 317 13.12 -14.83 -22.30
C ALA A 317 12.72 -13.50 -22.97
N GLY A 318 11.95 -13.56 -24.06
CA GLY A 318 11.38 -12.37 -24.70
C GLY A 318 10.38 -11.64 -23.80
N ALA A 319 9.53 -12.35 -23.09
CA ALA A 319 8.60 -11.76 -22.14
C ALA A 319 9.35 -11.08 -20.97
N ALA A 320 10.33 -11.74 -20.37
CA ALA A 320 11.16 -11.16 -19.32
C ALA A 320 11.91 -9.91 -19.82
N LYS A 321 12.47 -9.96 -21.04
CA LYS A 321 13.12 -8.80 -21.66
C LYS A 321 12.17 -7.62 -21.83
N THR A 322 10.98 -7.84 -22.36
CA THR A 322 9.98 -6.78 -22.55
C THR A 322 9.57 -6.17 -21.19
N ILE A 323 9.37 -6.99 -20.17
CA ILE A 323 9.09 -6.51 -18.80
C ILE A 323 10.24 -5.66 -18.28
N SER A 324 11.48 -6.09 -18.49
CA SER A 324 12.69 -5.35 -18.12
C SER A 324 12.74 -3.97 -18.79
N GLU A 325 12.49 -3.92 -20.09
CA GLU A 325 12.49 -2.69 -20.87
C GLU A 325 11.39 -1.72 -20.40
N ASN A 326 10.16 -2.22 -20.21
CA ASN A 326 9.03 -1.43 -19.73
C ASN A 326 9.30 -0.86 -18.32
N TYR A 327 9.84 -1.68 -17.41
CA TYR A 327 10.15 -1.23 -16.06
C TYR A 327 11.22 -0.12 -16.05
N ARG A 328 12.28 -0.29 -16.82
CA ARG A 328 13.32 0.74 -16.98
C ARG A 328 12.77 2.02 -17.60
N GLN A 329 11.89 1.92 -18.60
CA GLN A 329 11.21 3.06 -19.20
C GLN A 329 10.43 3.87 -18.15
N MET A 330 9.70 3.23 -17.23
CA MET A 330 8.98 3.93 -16.15
C MET A 330 9.95 4.64 -15.20
N ILE A 331 11.10 4.03 -14.89
CA ILE A 331 12.17 4.66 -14.10
C ILE A 331 12.70 5.90 -14.81
N ASP A 332 12.99 5.79 -16.10
CA ASP A 332 13.52 6.90 -16.91
C ASP A 332 12.51 8.06 -17.00
N VAL A 333 11.22 7.75 -17.19
CA VAL A 333 10.13 8.76 -17.21
C VAL A 333 10.08 9.53 -15.89
N TYR A 334 10.06 8.80 -14.75
CA TYR A 334 9.99 9.43 -13.44
C TYR A 334 11.26 10.27 -13.16
N SER A 335 12.43 9.69 -13.37
CA SER A 335 13.71 10.34 -13.07
C SER A 335 13.99 11.56 -13.93
N SER A 336 13.52 11.57 -15.20
CA SER A 336 13.72 12.70 -16.12
C SER A 336 12.79 13.89 -15.83
N ALA A 337 11.68 13.67 -15.09
CA ALA A 337 10.70 14.71 -14.73
C ALA A 337 10.89 15.24 -13.29
N SER A 338 11.82 14.64 -12.54
CA SER A 338 12.15 14.98 -11.13
C SER A 338 13.04 16.22 -10.98
#